data_e0528aad8140a7c09003767622c0a2f9
#
_entry.id   e0528aad8140a7c09003767622c0a2f9
#
_cell.length_a   1.000
_cell.length_b   1.000
_cell.length_c   1.000
_cell.angle_alpha   90.00
_cell.angle_beta   90.00
_cell.angle_gamma   90.00
#
_symmetry.space_group_name_H-M   'P 1'
#
loop_
_entity.id
_entity.type
_entity.pdbx_description
1 polymer ?
#
loop_
_entity_poly.entity_id
_entity_poly.type
_entity_poly.pdbx_seq_one_letter_code
_entity_poly.pdbx_strand_id
1 'polypeptide(L)'
;FEQITEANGFVASYIHADGKIGVLVDVETDVVNDEIKDMAKNVAMQAAALKPLYTCRDEVDAEYIEREKEILTAAAKNEKPDANDKIISGMVMGRINKELKEICLLDQVYVKAEDGKQSVANYVAAVAKANGAAIKVKKFIRFETGEGLEKKNEDFAAEVAKQMGQ
;
A
#
# COMPACT_ATOMS: atom_id res chain seq x y z
N PHE A 1 -11.24 -5.18 15.25
CA PHE A 1 -10.43 -6.38 15.51
C PHE A 1 -10.36 -7.22 14.25
N GLU A 2 -9.14 -7.57 13.85
CA GLU A 2 -8.91 -8.45 12.71
C GLU A 2 -7.94 -9.57 13.09
N GLN A 3 -8.11 -10.73 12.47
CA GLN A 3 -7.28 -11.91 12.70
C GLN A 3 -6.86 -12.51 11.36
N ILE A 4 -5.59 -12.92 11.27
CA ILE A 4 -5.07 -13.70 10.16
C ILE A 4 -4.67 -15.08 10.68
N THR A 5 -5.07 -16.12 9.95
CA THR A 5 -4.61 -17.49 10.17
C THR A 5 -4.07 -18.04 8.85
N GLU A 6 -2.82 -18.50 8.85
CA GLU A 6 -2.18 -19.11 7.69
C GLU A 6 -1.82 -20.57 7.98
N ALA A 7 -2.33 -21.49 7.17
CA ALA A 7 -2.10 -22.92 7.32
C ALA A 7 -0.85 -23.42 6.57
N ASN A 8 -0.45 -22.73 5.49
CA ASN A 8 0.61 -23.15 4.57
C ASN A 8 1.76 -22.12 4.51
N GLY A 9 2.11 -21.57 5.65
CA GLY A 9 3.14 -20.54 5.73
C GLY A 9 3.19 -19.92 7.13
N PHE A 10 3.23 -18.60 7.19
CA PHE A 10 3.28 -17.87 8.45
C PHE A 10 2.74 -16.44 8.32
N VAL A 11 2.48 -15.84 9.46
CA VAL A 11 2.12 -14.42 9.57
C VAL A 11 3.27 -13.66 10.20
N ALA A 12 3.78 -12.65 9.49
CA ALA A 12 4.76 -11.72 10.01
C ALA A 12 4.08 -10.52 10.67
N SER A 13 4.68 -10.01 11.74
CA SER A 13 4.24 -8.79 12.40
C SER A 13 5.35 -7.75 12.45
N TYR A 14 4.98 -6.48 12.38
CA TYR A 14 5.88 -5.35 12.51
C TYR A 14 5.21 -4.21 13.27
N ILE A 15 5.91 -3.68 14.25
CA ILE A 15 5.47 -2.53 15.04
C ILE A 15 6.42 -1.37 14.76
N HIS A 16 5.86 -0.22 14.42
CA HIS A 16 6.61 0.99 14.04
C HIS A 16 6.17 2.20 14.89
N ALA A 17 7.03 3.22 14.95
CA ALA A 17 6.75 4.49 15.61
C ALA A 17 6.25 4.33 17.08
N ASP A 18 7.01 3.62 17.90
CA ASP A 18 6.73 3.39 19.32
C ASP A 18 5.33 2.80 19.58
N GLY A 19 4.91 1.87 18.72
CA GLY A 19 3.61 1.21 18.84
C GLY A 19 2.43 1.93 18.18
N LYS A 20 2.69 3.01 17.44
CA LYS A 20 1.62 3.76 16.77
C LYS A 20 1.11 3.09 15.49
N ILE A 21 1.95 2.28 14.83
CA ILE A 21 1.60 1.56 13.62
C ILE A 21 1.90 0.09 13.81
N GLY A 22 0.90 -0.75 13.59
CA GLY A 22 1.01 -2.21 13.59
C GLY A 22 0.68 -2.76 12.20
N VAL A 23 1.49 -3.70 11.71
CA VAL A 23 1.27 -4.38 10.43
C VAL A 23 1.38 -5.88 10.62
N LEU A 24 0.43 -6.61 10.02
CA LEU A 24 0.48 -8.06 9.85
C LEU A 24 0.58 -8.36 8.35
N VAL A 25 1.43 -9.30 7.98
CA VAL A 25 1.58 -9.78 6.60
C VAL A 25 1.38 -11.29 6.57
N ASP A 26 0.44 -11.73 5.75
CA ASP A 26 0.12 -13.12 5.51
C ASP A 26 0.97 -13.65 4.37
N VAL A 27 1.82 -14.63 4.66
CA VAL A 27 2.77 -15.23 3.71
C VAL A 27 2.50 -16.71 3.56
N GLU A 28 2.06 -17.10 2.36
CA GLU A 28 1.98 -18.50 1.95
C GLU A 28 3.34 -18.92 1.37
N THR A 29 3.92 -19.99 1.89
CA THR A 29 5.20 -20.52 1.42
C THR A 29 5.39 -21.98 1.84
N ASP A 30 6.07 -22.75 1.02
CA ASP A 30 6.49 -24.13 1.30
C ASP A 30 7.80 -24.21 2.09
N VAL A 31 8.52 -23.11 2.25
CA VAL A 31 9.76 -23.02 3.02
C VAL A 31 9.67 -21.89 4.02
N VAL A 32 10.01 -22.18 5.27
CA VAL A 32 10.10 -21.17 6.33
C VAL A 32 11.51 -21.19 6.90
N ASN A 33 12.26 -20.11 6.69
CA ASN A 33 13.59 -19.89 7.25
C ASN A 33 13.76 -18.41 7.63
N ASP A 34 14.92 -18.08 8.20
CA ASP A 34 15.17 -16.73 8.70
C ASP A 34 15.19 -15.68 7.59
N GLU A 35 15.72 -16.02 6.41
CA GLU A 35 15.75 -15.09 5.25
C GLU A 35 14.33 -14.75 4.74
N ILE A 36 13.45 -15.77 4.67
CA ILE A 36 12.05 -15.57 4.28
C ILE A 36 11.28 -14.80 5.35
N LYS A 37 11.55 -15.05 6.63
CA LYS A 37 10.98 -14.26 7.74
C LYS A 37 11.44 -12.79 7.70
N ASP A 38 12.71 -12.54 7.42
CA ASP A 38 13.25 -11.20 7.26
C ASP A 38 12.63 -10.48 6.05
N MET A 39 12.42 -11.19 4.94
CA MET A 39 11.71 -10.69 3.78
C MET A 39 10.29 -10.24 4.16
N ALA A 40 9.54 -11.07 4.87
CA ALA A 40 8.18 -10.77 5.30
C ALA A 40 8.14 -9.56 6.25
N LYS A 41 9.10 -9.42 7.14
CA LYS A 41 9.26 -8.26 8.00
C LYS A 41 9.57 -6.98 7.21
N ASN A 42 10.41 -7.07 6.19
CA ASN A 42 10.69 -5.96 5.28
C ASN A 42 9.45 -5.54 4.48
N VAL A 43 8.62 -6.49 4.05
CA VAL A 43 7.33 -6.20 3.40
C VAL A 43 6.36 -5.52 4.37
N ALA A 44 6.30 -5.96 5.62
CA ALA A 44 5.50 -5.31 6.67
C ALA A 44 5.97 -3.87 6.94
N MET A 45 7.28 -3.64 6.97
CA MET A 45 7.87 -2.31 7.10
C MET A 45 7.53 -1.40 5.92
N GLN A 46 7.55 -1.94 4.69
CA GLN A 46 7.10 -1.25 3.48
C GLN A 46 5.65 -0.76 3.63
N ALA A 47 4.75 -1.63 4.07
CA ALA A 47 3.34 -1.29 4.29
C ALA A 47 3.17 -0.24 5.41
N ALA A 48 3.96 -0.31 6.47
CA ALA A 48 3.95 0.71 7.52
C ALA A 48 4.35 2.09 6.98
N ALA A 49 5.40 2.16 6.15
CA ALA A 49 5.98 3.39 5.65
C ALA A 49 5.13 4.05 4.54
N LEU A 50 4.69 3.29 3.55
CA LEU A 50 4.07 3.83 2.33
C LEU A 50 2.54 3.70 2.29
N LYS A 51 1.91 3.15 3.31
CA LYS A 51 0.44 3.10 3.47
C LYS A 51 -0.31 2.60 2.23
N PRO A 52 0.02 1.45 1.63
CA PRO A 52 -0.73 0.93 0.51
C PRO A 52 -2.18 0.64 0.92
N LEU A 53 -3.11 0.72 -0.04
CA LEU A 53 -4.52 0.43 0.18
C LEU A 53 -4.87 -1.03 -0.13
N TYR A 54 -4.12 -1.65 -1.04
CA TYR A 54 -4.34 -3.02 -1.52
C TYR A 54 -3.04 -3.80 -1.52
N THR A 55 -3.14 -5.12 -1.43
CA THR A 55 -1.96 -6.00 -1.55
C THR A 55 -1.49 -6.08 -3.00
N CYS A 56 -2.41 -6.29 -3.93
CA CYS A 56 -2.14 -6.39 -5.36
C CYS A 56 -3.28 -5.74 -6.18
N ARG A 57 -3.08 -5.63 -7.49
CA ARG A 57 -4.04 -5.02 -8.41
C ARG A 57 -5.37 -5.76 -8.48
N ASP A 58 -5.37 -7.08 -8.27
CA ASP A 58 -6.57 -7.91 -8.34
C ASP A 58 -7.58 -7.59 -7.24
N GLU A 59 -7.14 -6.95 -6.16
CA GLU A 59 -8.01 -6.49 -5.06
C GLU A 59 -8.68 -5.14 -5.34
N VAL A 60 -8.21 -4.41 -6.36
CA VAL A 60 -8.74 -3.08 -6.69
C VAL A 60 -10.09 -3.24 -7.38
N ASP A 61 -11.10 -2.56 -6.86
CA ASP A 61 -12.45 -2.60 -7.41
C ASP A 61 -12.49 -2.11 -8.86
N ALA A 62 -13.12 -2.90 -9.74
CA ALA A 62 -13.28 -2.56 -11.14
C ALA A 62 -14.08 -1.24 -11.33
N GLU A 63 -15.08 -0.98 -10.49
CA GLU A 63 -15.84 0.28 -10.52
C GLU A 63 -14.96 1.48 -10.18
N TYR A 64 -14.03 1.32 -9.25
CA TYR A 64 -13.04 2.35 -8.93
C TYR A 64 -12.18 2.68 -10.15
N ILE A 65 -11.64 1.66 -10.82
CA ILE A 65 -10.79 1.83 -12.02
C ILE A 65 -11.57 2.51 -13.15
N GLU A 66 -12.81 2.12 -13.40
CA GLU A 66 -13.64 2.74 -14.45
C GLU A 66 -13.95 4.22 -14.12
N ARG A 67 -14.26 4.52 -12.88
CA ARG A 67 -14.48 5.92 -12.43
C ARG A 67 -13.23 6.78 -12.60
N GLU A 68 -12.06 6.25 -12.22
CA GLU A 68 -10.80 6.95 -12.42
C GLU A 68 -10.46 7.16 -13.89
N LYS A 69 -10.75 6.17 -14.76
CA LYS A 69 -10.62 6.33 -16.21
C LYS A 69 -11.47 7.47 -16.75
N GLU A 70 -12.71 7.58 -16.32
CA GLU A 70 -13.61 8.67 -16.75
C GLU A 70 -13.07 10.04 -16.35
N ILE A 71 -12.68 10.19 -15.08
CA ILE A 71 -12.11 11.43 -14.53
C ILE A 71 -10.83 11.82 -15.28
N LEU A 72 -9.90 10.87 -15.43
CA LEU A 72 -8.62 11.09 -16.08
C LEU A 72 -8.78 11.36 -17.59
N THR A 73 -9.78 10.76 -18.23
CA THR A 73 -10.10 11.03 -19.64
C THR A 73 -10.58 12.46 -19.83
N ALA A 74 -11.47 12.94 -18.96
CA ALA A 74 -11.94 14.32 -18.99
C ALA A 74 -10.77 15.30 -18.75
N ALA A 75 -9.92 15.02 -17.77
CA ALA A 75 -8.74 15.83 -17.50
C ALA A 75 -7.75 15.86 -18.69
N ALA A 76 -7.46 14.69 -19.27
CA ALA A 76 -6.56 14.59 -20.41
C ALA A 76 -7.07 15.33 -21.66
N LYS A 77 -8.38 15.29 -21.93
CA LYS A 77 -9.02 16.05 -23.01
C LYS A 77 -8.93 17.55 -22.79
N ASN A 78 -9.09 18.01 -21.53
CA ASN A 78 -8.93 19.42 -21.19
C ASN A 78 -7.49 19.91 -21.36
N GLU A 79 -6.50 19.08 -21.00
CA GLU A 79 -5.07 19.39 -21.14
C GLU A 79 -4.61 19.41 -22.61
N LYS A 80 -5.18 18.51 -23.41
CA LYS A 80 -4.82 18.34 -24.84
C LYS A 80 -6.07 18.20 -25.71
N PRO A 81 -6.78 19.32 -25.97
CA PRO A 81 -8.04 19.29 -26.72
C PRO A 81 -7.91 18.72 -28.14
N ASP A 82 -6.74 18.91 -28.77
CA ASP A 82 -6.46 18.47 -30.14
C ASP A 82 -5.89 17.05 -30.24
N ALA A 83 -5.71 16.36 -29.10
CA ALA A 83 -5.17 15.01 -29.10
C ALA A 83 -6.25 14.00 -29.55
N ASN A 84 -5.83 13.03 -30.37
CA ASN A 84 -6.72 11.93 -30.77
C ASN A 84 -6.97 10.96 -29.60
N ASP A 85 -7.99 10.12 -29.74
CA ASP A 85 -8.42 9.16 -28.68
C ASP A 85 -7.30 8.19 -28.28
N LYS A 86 -6.40 7.82 -29.19
CA LYS A 86 -5.27 6.93 -28.90
C LYS A 86 -4.27 7.60 -27.96
N ILE A 87 -3.99 8.87 -28.14
CA ILE A 87 -3.10 9.66 -27.27
C ILE A 87 -3.76 9.84 -25.91
N ILE A 88 -5.02 10.22 -25.88
CA ILE A 88 -5.79 10.35 -24.63
C ILE A 88 -5.81 9.03 -23.84
N SER A 89 -6.13 7.92 -24.50
CA SER A 89 -6.12 6.60 -23.89
C SER A 89 -4.75 6.23 -23.32
N GLY A 90 -3.67 6.51 -24.04
CA GLY A 90 -2.30 6.28 -23.57
C GLY A 90 -1.97 7.11 -22.32
N MET A 91 -2.37 8.38 -22.27
CA MET A 91 -2.19 9.25 -21.11
C MET A 91 -2.96 8.73 -19.89
N VAL A 92 -4.22 8.34 -20.08
CA VAL A 92 -5.08 7.80 -19.02
C VAL A 92 -4.52 6.51 -18.45
N MET A 93 -4.13 5.57 -19.30
CA MET A 93 -3.52 4.30 -18.87
C MET A 93 -2.20 4.51 -18.15
N GLY A 94 -1.38 5.46 -18.58
CA GLY A 94 -0.13 5.82 -17.89
C GLY A 94 -0.39 6.36 -16.49
N ARG A 95 -1.39 7.21 -16.31
CA ARG A 95 -1.78 7.78 -15.01
C ARG A 95 -2.36 6.72 -14.07
N ILE A 96 -3.25 5.87 -14.56
CA ILE A 96 -3.80 4.75 -13.78
C ILE A 96 -2.69 3.80 -13.34
N ASN A 97 -1.78 3.44 -14.24
CA ASN A 97 -0.66 2.58 -13.88
C ASN A 97 0.24 3.21 -12.81
N LYS A 98 0.46 4.51 -12.86
CA LYS A 98 1.22 5.24 -11.83
C LYS A 98 0.51 5.19 -10.48
N GLU A 99 -0.79 5.44 -10.47
CA GLU A 99 -1.60 5.38 -9.26
C GLU A 99 -1.62 3.97 -8.64
N LEU A 100 -1.86 2.93 -9.46
CA LEU A 100 -1.84 1.55 -8.99
C LEU A 100 -0.48 1.14 -8.40
N LYS A 101 0.63 1.68 -8.92
CA LYS A 101 1.96 1.48 -8.34
C LYS A 101 2.13 2.10 -6.96
N GLU A 102 1.35 3.13 -6.65
CA GLU A 102 1.41 3.79 -5.33
C GLU A 102 0.50 3.10 -4.31
N ILE A 103 -0.70 2.66 -4.72
CA ILE A 103 -1.71 2.11 -3.82
C ILE A 103 -1.64 0.59 -3.62
N CYS A 104 -0.97 -0.17 -4.50
CA CYS A 104 -0.81 -1.61 -4.39
C CYS A 104 0.57 -1.96 -3.82
N LEU A 105 0.61 -2.64 -2.66
CA LEU A 105 1.84 -2.97 -1.95
C LEU A 105 2.89 -3.65 -2.83
N LEU A 106 2.49 -4.68 -3.59
CA LEU A 106 3.41 -5.46 -4.43
C LEU A 106 3.94 -4.68 -5.64
N ASP A 107 3.25 -3.65 -6.08
CA ASP A 107 3.67 -2.79 -7.20
C ASP A 107 4.52 -1.59 -6.76
N GLN A 108 4.52 -1.24 -5.47
CA GLN A 108 5.34 -0.16 -4.94
C GLN A 108 6.82 -0.42 -5.16
N VAL A 109 7.59 0.64 -5.34
CA VAL A 109 9.05 0.54 -5.30
C VAL A 109 9.46 0.20 -3.88
N TYR A 110 10.25 -0.87 -3.74
CA TYR A 110 10.75 -1.31 -2.45
C TYR A 110 11.67 -0.26 -1.83
N VAL A 111 11.38 0.18 -0.60
CA VAL A 111 12.11 1.29 0.05
C VAL A 111 13.59 1.01 0.28
N LYS A 112 13.98 -0.27 0.35
CA LYS A 112 15.38 -0.70 0.49
C LYS A 112 15.99 -1.17 -0.84
N ALA A 113 15.33 -0.92 -1.98
CA ALA A 113 15.87 -1.30 -3.28
C ALA A 113 17.18 -0.55 -3.55
N GLU A 114 18.26 -1.28 -3.82
CA GLU A 114 19.58 -0.72 -4.10
C GLU A 114 19.60 0.09 -5.39
N ASP A 115 18.83 -0.33 -6.39
CA ASP A 115 18.68 0.34 -7.69
C ASP A 115 17.61 1.44 -7.68
N GLY A 116 16.87 1.61 -6.59
CA GLY A 116 15.75 2.54 -6.47
C GLY A 116 14.57 2.26 -7.41
N LYS A 117 14.50 1.06 -8.01
CA LYS A 117 13.50 0.70 -9.03
C LYS A 117 12.81 -0.63 -8.78
N GLN A 118 13.45 -1.56 -8.05
CA GLN A 118 12.90 -2.87 -7.75
C GLN A 118 11.55 -2.74 -7.04
N SER A 119 10.51 -3.41 -7.57
CA SER A 119 9.23 -3.49 -6.89
C SER A 119 9.26 -4.46 -5.71
N VAL A 120 8.31 -4.31 -4.79
CA VAL A 120 8.13 -5.28 -3.68
C VAL A 120 7.90 -6.69 -4.23
N ALA A 121 7.09 -6.86 -5.29
CA ALA A 121 6.88 -8.15 -5.94
C ALA A 121 8.20 -8.77 -6.46
N ASN A 122 9.05 -7.98 -7.09
CA ASN A 122 10.35 -8.44 -7.58
C ASN A 122 11.31 -8.78 -6.44
N TYR A 123 11.27 -8.05 -5.34
CA TYR A 123 12.02 -8.37 -4.13
C TYR A 123 11.60 -9.73 -3.54
N VAL A 124 10.29 -9.95 -3.38
CA VAL A 124 9.74 -11.24 -2.91
C VAL A 124 10.12 -12.37 -3.86
N ALA A 125 10.02 -12.18 -5.17
CA ALA A 125 10.40 -13.16 -6.18
C ALA A 125 11.90 -13.48 -6.13
N ALA A 126 12.77 -12.52 -5.89
CA ALA A 126 14.21 -12.73 -5.75
C ALA A 126 14.54 -13.57 -4.53
N VAL A 127 13.91 -13.33 -3.38
CA VAL A 127 14.05 -14.13 -2.17
C VAL A 127 13.52 -15.55 -2.38
N ALA A 128 12.38 -15.71 -3.03
CA ALA A 128 11.82 -17.01 -3.40
C ALA A 128 12.79 -17.82 -4.25
N LYS A 129 13.36 -17.20 -5.28
CA LYS A 129 14.34 -17.85 -6.17
C LYS A 129 15.63 -18.24 -5.42
N ALA A 130 16.15 -17.37 -4.57
CA ALA A 130 17.36 -17.63 -3.79
C ALA A 130 17.20 -18.82 -2.81
N ASN A 131 15.97 -19.06 -2.32
CA ASN A 131 15.65 -20.13 -1.38
C ASN A 131 15.01 -21.36 -2.04
N GLY A 132 14.84 -21.38 -3.36
CA GLY A 132 14.13 -22.44 -4.05
C GLY A 132 12.70 -22.65 -3.55
N ALA A 133 12.05 -21.59 -3.10
CA ALA A 133 10.74 -21.59 -2.44
C ALA A 133 9.66 -21.00 -3.33
N ALA A 134 8.42 -21.46 -3.13
CA ALA A 134 7.23 -20.75 -3.62
C ALA A 134 6.75 -19.79 -2.52
N ILE A 135 6.71 -18.50 -2.81
CA ILE A 135 6.29 -17.47 -1.84
C ILE A 135 5.18 -16.61 -2.43
N LYS A 136 4.11 -16.46 -1.69
CA LYS A 136 3.01 -15.55 -2.03
C LYS A 136 2.66 -14.68 -0.82
N VAL A 137 2.71 -13.37 -0.98
CA VAL A 137 2.13 -12.40 -0.05
C VAL A 137 0.64 -12.32 -0.33
N LYS A 138 -0.19 -12.91 0.53
CA LYS A 138 -1.64 -13.04 0.31
C LYS A 138 -2.39 -11.77 0.65
N LYS A 139 -2.07 -11.19 1.81
CA LYS A 139 -2.67 -9.93 2.28
C LYS A 139 -1.82 -9.30 3.38
N PHE A 140 -2.13 -8.06 3.68
CA PHE A 140 -1.62 -7.37 4.85
C PHE A 140 -2.75 -6.66 5.60
N ILE A 141 -2.54 -6.40 6.87
CA ILE A 141 -3.40 -5.57 7.70
C ILE A 141 -2.51 -4.51 8.33
N ARG A 142 -2.93 -3.26 8.25
CA ARG A 142 -2.23 -2.12 8.85
C ARG A 142 -3.18 -1.35 9.74
N PHE A 143 -2.76 -1.09 10.96
CA PHE A 143 -3.45 -0.21 11.90
C PHE A 143 -2.55 0.93 12.31
N GLU A 144 -3.15 2.10 12.46
CA GLU A 144 -2.49 3.28 13.00
C GLU A 144 -3.31 3.83 14.18
N THR A 145 -2.65 4.21 15.25
CA THR A 145 -3.32 4.77 16.43
C THR A 145 -4.09 6.03 16.05
N GLY A 146 -5.37 6.05 16.40
CA GLY A 146 -6.27 7.16 16.06
C GLY A 146 -6.94 7.06 14.69
N GLU A 147 -6.66 6.01 13.92
CA GLU A 147 -7.35 5.74 12.65
C GLU A 147 -8.84 5.47 12.91
N GLY A 148 -9.72 6.12 12.12
CA GLY A 148 -11.17 6.01 12.28
C GLY A 148 -11.76 6.78 13.46
N LEU A 149 -10.97 7.47 14.25
CA LEU A 149 -11.45 8.40 15.25
C LEU A 149 -11.63 9.80 14.63
N GLU A 150 -12.77 10.43 14.90
CA GLU A 150 -12.93 11.85 14.57
C GLU A 150 -11.86 12.63 15.35
N LYS A 151 -11.00 13.35 14.64
CA LYS A 151 -10.15 14.37 15.27
C LYS A 151 -11.08 15.43 15.84
N LYS A 152 -11.26 15.47 17.15
CA LYS A 152 -11.81 16.66 17.79
C LYS A 152 -10.89 17.79 17.40
N ASN A 153 -11.39 18.70 16.56
CA ASN A 153 -10.83 20.02 16.42
C ASN A 153 -11.11 20.72 17.77
N GLU A 154 -10.26 20.45 18.74
CA GLU A 154 -10.18 21.29 19.92
C GLU A 154 -9.58 22.59 19.41
N ASP A 155 -10.48 23.54 19.14
CA ASP A 155 -10.08 24.93 18.89
C ASP A 155 -9.58 25.46 20.24
N PHE A 156 -8.29 25.21 20.50
CA PHE A 156 -7.60 25.62 21.71
C PHE A 156 -7.76 27.13 21.94
N ALA A 157 -7.88 27.92 20.85
CA ALA A 157 -8.13 29.36 20.94
C ALA A 157 -9.54 29.66 21.48
N ALA A 158 -10.54 28.88 21.08
CA ALA A 158 -11.91 29.03 21.60
C ALA A 158 -12.04 28.59 23.06
N GLU A 159 -11.28 27.58 23.46
CA GLU A 159 -11.28 27.07 24.84
C GLU A 159 -10.56 28.05 25.79
N VAL A 160 -9.44 28.61 25.36
CA VAL A 160 -8.72 29.67 26.11
C VAL A 160 -9.57 30.93 26.20
N ALA A 161 -10.27 31.34 25.15
CA ALA A 161 -11.18 32.49 25.17
C ALA A 161 -12.35 32.30 26.15
N LYS A 162 -12.84 31.06 26.27
CA LYS A 162 -13.89 30.69 27.22
C LYS A 162 -13.44 30.72 28.68
N GLN A 163 -12.16 30.39 28.94
CA GLN A 163 -11.57 30.43 30.28
C GLN A 163 -11.15 31.85 30.69
N MET A 164 -10.83 32.73 29.75
CA MET A 164 -10.46 34.12 30.03
C MET A 164 -11.66 35.06 30.13
N GLY A 165 -12.88 34.61 29.85
CA GLY A 165 -14.11 35.38 29.90
C GLY A 165 -14.96 35.22 31.17
N GLN A 166 -14.38 34.67 32.25
CA GLN A 166 -15.00 34.65 33.59
C GLN A 166 -14.32 35.65 34.50
#